data_e88e75f8296e1fbc5b7aa8bc2c955cbd
#
_entry.id   e88e75f8296e1fbc5b7aa8bc2c955cbd
#
_cell.length_a   1.000
_cell.length_b   1.000
_cell.length_c   1.000
_cell.angle_alpha   90.00
_cell.angle_beta   90.00
_cell.angle_gamma   90.00
#
_symmetry.space_group_name_H-M   'P 1'
#
loop_
_entity.id
_entity.type
_entity.pdbx_description
1 polymer ?
#
loop_
_entity_poly.entity_id
_entity_poly.type
_entity_poly.pdbx_seq_one_letter_code
_entity_poly.pdbx_strand_id
1 'polypeptide(L)'
;EEIDEVDSRFPANMFKSLFDFFDSYNFTIDENDPNDAEVGVDPEMLGKIFENLLEDNKDKGAFYTPKEIVRYMCQESLIAYLQTSIEDEEMKKHIANFVKTCDVEELGGASSDLALSIDQKLKDVKICDPAIGSGAFPMGLLRELYGCRKAIEIFDADNAADIKRHIIQNNIYGVDIEKGAVDIARLRFWLALIIDEKEPMPLPNLDFKI
;
A
#
# COMPACT_ATOMS: atom_id res chain seq x y z
N GLU A 1 -29.05 11.76 15.33
CA GLU A 1 -28.48 13.09 15.66
C GLU A 1 -28.22 13.80 14.36
N GLU A 2 -28.99 14.88 14.10
CA GLU A 2 -28.77 15.74 12.96
C GLU A 2 -27.39 16.40 13.12
N ILE A 3 -26.50 16.11 12.18
CA ILE A 3 -25.27 16.89 12.05
C ILE A 3 -25.70 18.24 11.49
N ASP A 4 -25.61 19.29 12.29
CA ASP A 4 -25.75 20.66 11.83
C ASP A 4 -24.75 20.89 10.70
N GLU A 5 -25.23 20.99 9.46
CA GLU A 5 -24.46 21.45 8.33
C GLU A 5 -24.06 22.93 8.56
N VAL A 6 -22.92 23.10 9.21
CA VAL A 6 -22.29 24.42 9.29
C VAL A 6 -21.74 24.73 7.91
N ASP A 7 -22.38 25.64 7.18
CA ASP A 7 -21.90 26.15 5.88
C ASP A 7 -20.59 26.92 6.09
N SER A 8 -19.48 26.20 6.15
CA SER A 8 -18.16 26.75 6.39
C SER A 8 -17.57 27.27 5.09
N ARG A 9 -17.68 28.60 4.86
CA ARG A 9 -17.07 29.26 3.70
C ARG A 9 -15.67 29.72 4.03
N PHE A 10 -14.71 29.07 3.40
CA PHE A 10 -13.32 29.50 3.49
C PHE A 10 -12.98 30.53 2.40
N PRO A 11 -12.30 31.64 2.72
CA PRO A 11 -11.90 32.62 1.73
C PRO A 11 -10.84 32.08 0.76
N ALA A 12 -10.89 32.54 -0.51
CA ALA A 12 -10.02 32.04 -1.57
C ALA A 12 -8.50 32.18 -1.27
N ASN A 13 -8.11 33.22 -0.52
CA ASN A 13 -6.73 33.43 -0.10
C ASN A 13 -6.25 32.35 0.88
N MET A 14 -7.12 31.77 1.67
CA MET A 14 -6.78 30.68 2.58
C MET A 14 -6.44 29.40 1.79
N PHE A 15 -7.22 29.08 0.75
CA PHE A 15 -6.90 27.96 -0.15
C PHE A 15 -5.57 28.20 -0.87
N LYS A 16 -5.31 29.42 -1.34
CA LYS A 16 -4.02 29.73 -1.96
C LYS A 16 -2.86 29.48 -0.99
N SER A 17 -2.95 30.00 0.23
CA SER A 17 -1.92 29.79 1.25
C SER A 17 -1.73 28.32 1.60
N LEU A 18 -2.81 27.53 1.61
CA LEU A 18 -2.75 26.09 1.84
C LEU A 18 -2.05 25.37 0.68
N PHE A 19 -2.36 25.71 -0.56
CA PHE A 19 -1.69 25.12 -1.72
C PHE A 19 -0.23 25.55 -1.82
N ASP A 20 0.09 26.83 -1.59
CA ASP A 20 1.46 27.33 -1.53
C ASP A 20 2.28 26.59 -0.43
N PHE A 21 1.62 26.25 0.69
CA PHE A 21 2.23 25.43 1.75
C PHE A 21 2.48 23.99 1.26
N PHE A 22 1.52 23.35 0.63
CA PHE A 22 1.71 21.99 0.08
C PHE A 22 2.78 21.94 -1.00
N ASP A 23 2.85 22.95 -1.87
CA ASP A 23 3.87 23.05 -2.91
C ASP A 23 5.31 23.20 -2.35
N SER A 24 5.45 23.53 -1.07
CA SER A 24 6.75 23.57 -0.40
C SER A 24 7.22 22.22 0.16
N TYR A 25 6.40 21.17 0.05
CA TYR A 25 6.71 19.82 0.54
C TYR A 25 6.55 18.79 -0.55
N ASN A 26 7.48 17.86 -0.62
CA ASN A 26 7.36 16.68 -1.47
C ASN A 26 6.73 15.53 -0.67
N PHE A 27 5.74 14.86 -1.25
CA PHE A 27 5.22 13.61 -0.72
C PHE A 27 6.06 12.46 -1.28
N THR A 28 6.76 11.72 -0.45
CA THR A 28 7.54 10.56 -0.87
C THR A 28 6.93 9.28 -0.32
N ILE A 29 7.07 8.16 -1.05
CA ILE A 29 6.67 6.83 -0.59
C ILE A 29 7.88 6.05 -0.07
N ASP A 30 9.08 6.38 -0.51
CA ASP A 30 10.29 5.62 -0.17
C ASP A 30 11.27 6.49 0.63
N GLU A 31 11.35 6.23 1.93
CA GLU A 31 12.31 6.85 2.85
C GLU A 31 13.77 6.53 2.49
N ASN A 32 14.02 5.61 1.56
CA ASN A 32 15.36 5.14 1.22
C ASN A 32 15.86 5.67 -0.13
N ASP A 33 15.12 6.52 -0.84
CA ASP A 33 15.64 7.18 -2.04
C ASP A 33 16.57 8.32 -1.61
N PRO A 34 17.90 8.22 -1.89
CA PRO A 34 18.86 9.25 -1.50
C PRO A 34 18.62 10.60 -2.18
N ASN A 35 17.79 10.65 -3.22
CA ASN A 35 17.46 11.89 -3.92
C ASN A 35 16.23 12.61 -3.33
N ASP A 36 15.42 11.92 -2.51
CA ASP A 36 14.20 12.45 -1.90
C ASP A 36 14.37 12.81 -0.39
N ALA A 37 15.60 12.97 0.07
CA ALA A 37 15.94 13.20 1.48
C ALA A 37 15.48 14.55 2.05
N GLU A 38 14.84 15.42 1.29
CA GLU A 38 14.36 16.71 1.76
C GLU A 38 12.83 16.74 1.95
N VAL A 39 12.41 16.47 3.19
CA VAL A 39 11.06 16.78 3.72
C VAL A 39 9.89 16.08 3.00
N GLY A 40 9.87 14.76 3.04
CA GLY A 40 8.70 13.97 2.63
C GLY A 40 7.72 13.76 3.79
N VAL A 41 6.42 13.84 3.54
CA VAL A 41 5.39 13.31 4.44
C VAL A 41 5.10 11.88 4.02
N ASP A 42 5.71 10.93 4.73
CA ASP A 42 5.44 9.51 4.53
C ASP A 42 3.98 9.19 4.88
N PRO A 43 3.23 8.48 4.02
CA PRO A 43 1.92 7.93 4.36
C PRO A 43 1.90 7.10 5.65
N GLU A 44 3.03 6.49 6.04
CA GLU A 44 3.20 5.79 7.31
C GLU A 44 3.17 6.76 8.51
N MET A 45 3.79 7.93 8.35
CA MET A 45 3.75 8.99 9.37
C MET A 45 2.32 9.46 9.63
N LEU A 46 1.48 9.56 8.59
CA LEU A 46 0.06 9.88 8.75
C LEU A 46 -0.67 8.86 9.61
N GLY A 47 -0.43 7.57 9.40
CA GLY A 47 -0.98 6.49 10.24
C GLY A 47 -0.55 6.64 11.70
N LYS A 48 0.74 6.85 11.94
CA LYS A 48 1.30 7.02 13.28
C LYS A 48 0.80 8.28 13.99
N ILE A 49 0.69 9.41 13.29
CA ILE A 49 0.14 10.65 13.83
C ILE A 49 -1.33 10.44 14.21
N PHE A 50 -2.10 9.83 13.32
CA PHE A 50 -3.52 9.57 13.55
C PHE A 50 -3.75 8.64 14.76
N GLU A 51 -3.00 7.55 14.85
CA GLU A 51 -3.07 6.64 16.00
C GLU A 51 -2.71 7.34 17.32
N ASN A 52 -1.79 8.31 17.29
CA ASN A 52 -1.43 9.10 18.47
C ASN A 52 -2.45 10.20 18.81
N LEU A 53 -3.24 10.66 17.82
CA LEU A 53 -4.27 11.68 18.03
C LEU A 53 -5.60 11.13 18.56
N LEU A 54 -5.82 9.82 18.48
CA LEU A 54 -6.97 9.17 19.10
C LEU A 54 -6.79 9.20 20.62
N GLU A 55 -7.55 10.05 21.31
CA GLU A 55 -7.46 10.27 22.76
C GLU A 55 -7.69 9.01 23.60
N ASP A 56 -8.33 7.97 23.04
CA ASP A 56 -8.71 6.71 23.72
C ASP A 56 -8.00 5.47 23.15
N ASN A 57 -6.76 5.58 22.68
CA ASN A 57 -6.02 4.50 22.02
C ASN A 57 -5.94 3.20 22.84
N LYS A 58 -5.85 3.29 24.17
CA LYS A 58 -5.75 2.12 25.04
C LYS A 58 -7.06 1.34 25.14
N ASP A 59 -8.19 2.02 25.05
CA ASP A 59 -9.51 1.41 25.15
C ASP A 59 -9.98 0.84 23.80
N LYS A 60 -9.47 1.37 22.69
CA LYS A 60 -9.82 0.97 21.31
C LYS A 60 -8.85 -0.05 20.69
N GLY A 61 -7.73 -0.36 21.36
CA GLY A 61 -6.78 -1.38 20.90
C GLY A 61 -5.97 -0.99 19.66
N ALA A 62 -5.92 0.31 19.33
CA ALA A 62 -5.12 0.81 18.21
C ALA A 62 -3.64 0.88 18.60
N PHE A 63 -2.82 -0.03 18.07
CA PHE A 63 -1.39 -0.07 18.29
C PHE A 63 -0.64 0.05 16.96
N TYR A 64 0.37 0.93 16.93
CA TYR A 64 1.29 1.00 15.80
C TYR A 64 2.12 -0.27 15.68
N THR A 65 2.11 -0.87 14.50
CA THR A 65 2.96 -2.03 14.18
C THR A 65 4.21 -1.56 13.43
N PRO A 66 5.42 -1.81 13.95
CA PRO A 66 6.66 -1.41 13.29
C PRO A 66 6.79 -1.96 11.87
N LYS A 67 7.36 -1.16 10.97
CA LYS A 67 7.50 -1.44 9.53
C LYS A 67 8.19 -2.77 9.24
N GLU A 68 9.22 -3.10 10.02
CA GLU A 68 9.97 -4.34 9.88
C GLU A 68 9.11 -5.58 10.15
N ILE A 69 8.22 -5.48 11.15
CA ILE A 69 7.29 -6.56 11.49
C ILE A 69 6.23 -6.69 10.41
N VAL A 70 5.67 -5.58 9.93
CA VAL A 70 4.70 -5.56 8.83
C VAL A 70 5.33 -6.20 7.59
N ARG A 71 6.53 -5.78 7.21
CA ARG A 71 7.24 -6.33 6.04
C ARG A 71 7.46 -7.82 6.18
N TYR A 72 8.00 -8.27 7.32
CA TYR A 72 8.25 -9.69 7.58
C TYR A 72 6.95 -10.52 7.44
N MET A 73 5.88 -10.10 8.09
CA MET A 73 4.60 -10.81 8.05
C MET A 73 3.98 -10.83 6.65
N CYS A 74 4.06 -9.73 5.91
CA CYS A 74 3.58 -9.66 4.53
C CYS A 74 4.37 -10.60 3.62
N GLN A 75 5.71 -10.60 3.71
CA GLN A 75 6.57 -11.49 2.92
C GLN A 75 6.31 -12.96 3.23
N GLU A 76 6.29 -13.36 4.50
CA GLU A 76 6.06 -14.75 4.89
C GLU A 76 4.65 -15.23 4.49
N SER A 77 3.64 -14.36 4.56
CA SER A 77 2.29 -14.68 4.09
C SER A 77 2.23 -14.91 2.59
N LEU A 78 2.89 -14.05 1.80
CA LEU A 78 2.98 -14.21 0.35
C LEU A 78 3.77 -15.45 -0.03
N ILE A 79 4.89 -15.72 0.64
CA ILE A 79 5.70 -16.93 0.43
C ILE A 79 4.84 -18.18 0.65
N ALA A 80 4.15 -18.26 1.79
CA ALA A 80 3.29 -19.40 2.11
C ALA A 80 2.19 -19.58 1.06
N TYR A 81 1.55 -18.50 0.62
CA TYR A 81 0.53 -18.54 -0.42
C TYR A 81 1.09 -19.03 -1.76
N LEU A 82 2.21 -18.47 -2.21
CA LEU A 82 2.81 -18.81 -3.50
C LEU A 82 3.35 -20.25 -3.54
N GLN A 83 3.81 -20.77 -2.40
CA GLN A 83 4.30 -22.15 -2.25
C GLN A 83 3.16 -23.17 -2.12
N THR A 84 1.92 -22.74 -1.98
CA THR A 84 0.76 -23.65 -1.93
C THR A 84 0.74 -24.50 -3.21
N SER A 85 0.67 -25.80 -3.05
CA SER A 85 0.69 -26.80 -4.15
C SER A 85 2.05 -27.00 -4.83
N ILE A 86 3.14 -26.50 -4.27
CA ILE A 86 4.49 -26.79 -4.71
C ILE A 86 5.11 -27.85 -3.76
N GLU A 87 5.53 -28.98 -4.30
CA GLU A 87 6.13 -30.07 -3.52
C GLU A 87 7.65 -29.97 -3.48
N ASP A 88 8.27 -29.39 -4.52
CA ASP A 88 9.73 -29.25 -4.65
C ASP A 88 10.27 -28.22 -3.66
N GLU A 89 11.09 -28.67 -2.72
CA GLU A 89 11.69 -27.84 -1.67
C GLU A 89 12.72 -26.84 -2.20
N GLU A 90 13.40 -27.15 -3.33
CA GLU A 90 14.32 -26.21 -3.95
C GLU A 90 13.56 -25.06 -4.62
N MET A 91 12.51 -25.39 -5.34
CA MET A 91 11.61 -24.38 -5.93
C MET A 91 10.96 -23.49 -4.85
N LYS A 92 10.59 -24.04 -3.69
CA LYS A 92 10.10 -23.24 -2.56
C LYS A 92 11.13 -22.23 -2.08
N LYS A 93 12.40 -22.61 -1.99
CA LYS A 93 13.48 -21.68 -1.60
C LYS A 93 13.64 -20.56 -2.62
N HIS A 94 13.63 -20.87 -3.91
CA HIS A 94 13.69 -19.86 -4.96
C HIS A 94 12.52 -18.86 -4.89
N ILE A 95 11.30 -19.36 -4.69
CA ILE A 95 10.13 -18.47 -4.49
C ILE A 95 10.28 -17.59 -3.25
N ALA A 96 10.78 -18.15 -2.14
CA ALA A 96 11.00 -17.37 -0.93
C ALA A 96 12.06 -16.27 -1.13
N ASN A 97 13.15 -16.59 -1.83
CA ASN A 97 14.18 -15.62 -2.18
C ASN A 97 13.62 -14.54 -3.09
N PHE A 98 12.88 -14.92 -4.14
CA PHE A 98 12.22 -13.97 -5.04
C PHE A 98 11.35 -12.96 -4.29
N VAL A 99 10.47 -13.40 -3.38
CA VAL A 99 9.61 -12.50 -2.60
C VAL A 99 10.43 -11.53 -1.74
N LYS A 100 11.56 -12.00 -1.18
CA LYS A 100 12.41 -11.19 -0.29
C LYS A 100 13.28 -10.17 -1.02
N THR A 101 13.73 -10.51 -2.24
CA THR A 101 14.71 -9.72 -3.00
C THR A 101 14.14 -9.05 -4.23
N CYS A 102 12.98 -9.49 -4.72
CA CYS A 102 12.42 -9.13 -6.02
C CYS A 102 13.39 -9.44 -7.19
N ASP A 103 14.26 -10.44 -7.03
CA ASP A 103 15.17 -10.88 -8.08
C ASP A 103 14.48 -11.96 -8.93
N VAL A 104 14.12 -11.59 -10.16
CA VAL A 104 13.41 -12.49 -11.08
C VAL A 104 14.27 -13.67 -11.58
N GLU A 105 15.59 -13.60 -11.45
CA GLU A 105 16.48 -14.70 -11.80
C GLU A 105 16.26 -15.92 -10.90
N GLU A 106 15.79 -15.73 -9.68
CA GLU A 106 15.34 -16.80 -8.79
C GLU A 106 14.18 -17.64 -9.39
N LEU A 107 13.40 -17.04 -10.28
CA LEU A 107 12.33 -17.74 -11.00
C LEU A 107 12.75 -18.26 -12.39
N GLY A 108 14.02 -18.10 -12.75
CA GLY A 108 14.52 -18.45 -14.08
C GLY A 108 14.29 -17.39 -15.16
N GLY A 109 14.18 -16.13 -14.73
CA GLY A 109 13.93 -14.97 -15.58
C GLY A 109 12.44 -14.66 -15.80
N ALA A 110 12.15 -13.43 -16.20
CA ALA A 110 10.78 -12.89 -16.32
C ALA A 110 9.86 -13.65 -17.31
N SER A 111 10.43 -14.31 -18.30
CA SER A 111 9.69 -15.06 -19.32
C SER A 111 9.57 -16.57 -19.00
N SER A 112 10.03 -17.02 -17.84
CA SER A 112 9.92 -18.43 -17.45
C SER A 112 8.46 -18.82 -17.14
N ASP A 113 8.11 -20.07 -17.34
CA ASP A 113 6.78 -20.58 -16.99
C ASP A 113 6.47 -20.40 -15.51
N LEU A 114 7.50 -20.51 -14.65
CA LEU A 114 7.36 -20.29 -13.21
C LEU A 114 7.05 -18.82 -12.92
N ALA A 115 7.79 -17.88 -13.50
CA ALA A 115 7.55 -16.44 -13.31
C ALA A 115 6.15 -16.04 -13.78
N LEU A 116 5.71 -16.52 -14.93
CA LEU A 116 4.35 -16.26 -15.46
C LEU A 116 3.26 -16.85 -14.54
N SER A 117 3.49 -18.05 -14.01
CA SER A 117 2.56 -18.68 -13.05
C SER A 117 2.49 -17.91 -11.74
N ILE A 118 3.63 -17.43 -11.23
CA ILE A 118 3.70 -16.60 -10.01
C ILE A 118 3.00 -15.26 -10.23
N ASP A 119 3.24 -14.58 -11.36
CA ASP A 119 2.57 -13.32 -11.68
C ASP A 119 1.04 -13.48 -11.73
N GLN A 120 0.55 -14.57 -12.32
CA GLN A 120 -0.89 -14.85 -12.35
C GLN A 120 -1.43 -15.06 -10.93
N LYS A 121 -0.74 -15.81 -10.07
CA LYS A 121 -1.13 -15.96 -8.66
C LYS A 121 -1.15 -14.62 -7.92
N LEU A 122 -0.15 -13.74 -8.15
CA LEU A 122 -0.09 -12.41 -7.54
C LEU A 122 -1.23 -11.49 -8.05
N LYS A 123 -1.64 -11.64 -9.32
CA LYS A 123 -2.80 -10.92 -9.87
C LYS A 123 -4.11 -11.36 -9.25
N ASP A 124 -4.26 -12.64 -8.95
CA ASP A 124 -5.53 -13.24 -8.53
C ASP A 124 -5.72 -13.32 -7.02
N VAL A 125 -4.64 -13.18 -6.23
CA VAL A 125 -4.70 -13.30 -4.76
C VAL A 125 -5.72 -12.33 -4.17
N LYS A 126 -6.51 -12.82 -3.18
CA LYS A 126 -7.43 -12.00 -2.40
C LYS A 126 -6.99 -12.03 -0.94
N ILE A 127 -6.71 -10.86 -0.40
CA ILE A 127 -6.18 -10.69 0.93
C ILE A 127 -7.15 -9.80 1.71
N CYS A 128 -7.59 -10.27 2.86
CA CYS A 128 -8.46 -9.51 3.74
C CYS A 128 -7.81 -9.31 5.10
N ASP A 129 -7.70 -8.06 5.52
CA ASP A 129 -7.32 -7.70 6.88
C ASP A 129 -8.60 -7.45 7.69
N PRO A 130 -8.93 -8.31 8.66
CA PRO A 130 -10.16 -8.19 9.44
C PRO A 130 -10.11 -7.12 10.54
N ALA A 131 -8.98 -6.47 10.74
CA ALA A 131 -8.76 -5.39 11.70
C ALA A 131 -7.75 -4.38 11.13
N ILE A 132 -8.13 -3.78 9.98
CA ILE A 132 -7.23 -3.01 9.11
C ILE A 132 -6.56 -1.82 9.82
N GLY A 133 -7.20 -1.24 10.84
CA GLY A 133 -6.73 -0.03 11.50
C GLY A 133 -6.47 1.10 10.49
N SER A 134 -5.36 1.79 10.67
CA SER A 134 -4.88 2.82 9.72
C SER A 134 -4.25 2.26 8.44
N GLY A 135 -4.28 0.94 8.22
CA GLY A 135 -3.84 0.29 6.98
C GLY A 135 -2.37 -0.13 6.95
N ALA A 136 -1.72 -0.41 8.09
CA ALA A 136 -0.31 -0.77 8.12
C ALA A 136 -0.01 -2.03 7.30
N PHE A 137 -0.71 -3.14 7.55
CA PHE A 137 -0.52 -4.40 6.81
C PHE A 137 -0.93 -4.31 5.34
N PRO A 138 -2.10 -3.76 5.00
CA PRO A 138 -2.49 -3.55 3.60
C PRO A 138 -1.52 -2.70 2.79
N MET A 139 -0.94 -1.65 3.38
CA MET A 139 0.10 -0.85 2.73
C MET A 139 1.40 -1.65 2.54
N GLY A 140 1.78 -2.46 3.54
CA GLY A 140 2.88 -3.41 3.41
C GLY A 140 2.66 -4.42 2.28
N LEU A 141 1.45 -5.00 2.19
CA LEU A 141 1.07 -5.92 1.12
C LEU A 141 1.06 -5.26 -0.26
N LEU A 142 0.55 -4.02 -0.36
CA LEU A 142 0.62 -3.25 -1.60
C LEU A 142 2.07 -3.14 -2.09
N ARG A 143 3.01 -2.83 -1.19
CA ARG A 143 4.43 -2.67 -1.51
C ARG A 143 5.07 -3.99 -1.94
N GLU A 144 4.85 -5.08 -1.19
CA GLU A 144 5.43 -6.39 -1.52
C GLU A 144 4.83 -6.96 -2.83
N LEU A 145 3.52 -6.88 -3.03
CA LEU A 145 2.86 -7.28 -4.29
C LEU A 145 3.37 -6.46 -5.48
N TYR A 146 3.46 -5.14 -5.31
CA TYR A 146 3.96 -4.25 -6.35
C TYR A 146 5.40 -4.58 -6.71
N GLY A 147 6.30 -4.76 -5.71
CA GLY A 147 7.69 -5.11 -5.95
C GLY A 147 7.85 -6.41 -6.72
N CYS A 148 7.14 -7.46 -6.30
CA CYS A 148 7.17 -8.77 -6.97
C CYS A 148 6.64 -8.68 -8.42
N ARG A 149 5.50 -8.05 -8.63
CA ARG A 149 4.91 -7.92 -9.97
C ARG A 149 5.76 -7.05 -10.89
N LYS A 150 6.28 -5.95 -10.37
CA LYS A 150 7.20 -5.08 -11.10
C LYS A 150 8.46 -5.83 -11.56
N ALA A 151 8.99 -6.76 -10.78
CA ALA A 151 10.16 -7.55 -11.14
C ALA A 151 9.89 -8.54 -12.27
N ILE A 152 8.69 -9.12 -12.34
CA ILE A 152 8.32 -10.11 -13.36
C ILE A 152 7.92 -9.42 -14.67
N GLU A 153 7.11 -8.40 -14.58
CA GLU A 153 6.67 -7.69 -15.78
C GLU A 153 7.86 -6.92 -16.37
N ILE A 154 8.30 -7.26 -17.61
CA ILE A 154 9.36 -6.56 -18.35
C ILE A 154 8.83 -5.20 -18.79
N PHE A 155 9.35 -4.11 -18.24
CA PHE A 155 8.63 -2.87 -18.09
C PHE A 155 8.95 -1.72 -19.01
N ASP A 156 7.84 -1.10 -19.38
CA ASP A 156 7.74 0.33 -19.54
C ASP A 156 7.45 0.99 -18.17
N ALA A 157 8.19 2.01 -17.75
CA ALA A 157 7.98 2.71 -16.48
C ALA A 157 6.59 3.38 -16.37
N ASP A 158 5.81 3.33 -17.43
CA ASP A 158 4.47 3.92 -17.55
C ASP A 158 3.37 3.11 -16.83
N ASN A 159 3.65 1.86 -16.43
CA ASN A 159 2.65 0.95 -15.85
C ASN A 159 2.62 0.89 -14.30
N ALA A 160 3.45 1.67 -13.61
CA ALA A 160 3.53 1.61 -12.13
C ALA A 160 2.18 1.91 -11.46
N ALA A 161 1.51 2.97 -11.90
CA ALA A 161 0.19 3.35 -11.40
C ALA A 161 -0.87 2.27 -11.67
N ASP A 162 -0.85 1.65 -12.86
CA ASP A 162 -1.81 0.60 -13.24
C ASP A 162 -1.67 -0.65 -12.38
N ILE A 163 -0.44 -1.07 -12.05
CA ILE A 163 -0.20 -2.21 -11.17
C ILE A 163 -0.72 -1.92 -9.77
N LYS A 164 -0.38 -0.76 -9.20
CA LYS A 164 -0.88 -0.37 -7.88
C LYS A 164 -2.40 -0.27 -7.86
N ARG A 165 -2.99 0.33 -8.88
CA ARG A 165 -4.44 0.43 -9.05
C ARG A 165 -5.09 -0.96 -9.09
N HIS A 166 -4.52 -1.88 -9.86
CA HIS A 166 -5.00 -3.27 -9.91
C HIS A 166 -4.94 -3.93 -8.54
N ILE A 167 -3.82 -3.80 -7.81
CA ILE A 167 -3.64 -4.40 -6.48
C ILE A 167 -4.69 -3.85 -5.52
N ILE A 168 -4.86 -2.54 -5.44
CA ILE A 168 -5.82 -1.89 -4.54
C ILE A 168 -7.25 -2.29 -4.89
N GLN A 169 -7.59 -2.34 -6.18
CA GLN A 169 -8.95 -2.66 -6.61
C GLN A 169 -9.29 -4.14 -6.56
N ASN A 170 -8.31 -5.04 -6.67
CA ASN A 170 -8.60 -6.45 -6.87
C ASN A 170 -8.03 -7.39 -5.81
N ASN A 171 -6.93 -7.02 -5.15
CA ASN A 171 -6.25 -7.91 -4.24
C ASN A 171 -6.55 -7.62 -2.75
N ILE A 172 -6.67 -6.35 -2.36
CA ILE A 172 -6.71 -5.93 -0.96
C ILE A 172 -8.14 -5.61 -0.52
N TYR A 173 -8.49 -6.13 0.65
CA TYR A 173 -9.74 -5.91 1.36
C TYR A 173 -9.43 -5.68 2.83
N GLY A 174 -10.23 -4.84 3.48
CA GLY A 174 -10.06 -4.57 4.90
C GLY A 174 -11.38 -4.28 5.60
N VAL A 175 -11.43 -4.56 6.89
CA VAL A 175 -12.57 -4.25 7.74
C VAL A 175 -12.07 -3.69 9.04
N ASP A 176 -12.74 -2.67 9.57
CA ASP A 176 -12.51 -2.17 10.92
C ASP A 176 -13.81 -1.66 11.53
N ILE A 177 -13.89 -1.66 12.85
CA ILE A 177 -15.01 -1.10 13.61
C ILE A 177 -14.90 0.41 13.77
N GLU A 178 -13.67 0.96 13.64
CA GLU A 178 -13.38 2.38 13.80
C GLU A 178 -13.38 3.06 12.42
N LYS A 179 -14.44 3.81 12.13
CA LYS A 179 -14.60 4.51 10.85
C LYS A 179 -13.44 5.44 10.52
N GLY A 180 -12.93 6.16 11.52
CA GLY A 180 -11.81 7.09 11.30
C GLY A 180 -10.53 6.39 10.86
N ALA A 181 -10.26 5.18 11.38
CA ALA A 181 -9.14 4.36 10.95
C ALA A 181 -9.30 3.91 9.49
N VAL A 182 -10.51 3.48 9.11
CA VAL A 182 -10.84 3.12 7.71
C VAL A 182 -10.63 4.30 6.76
N ASP A 183 -11.07 5.50 7.14
CA ASP A 183 -10.91 6.71 6.31
C ASP A 183 -9.42 7.04 6.11
N ILE A 184 -8.57 6.84 7.12
CA ILE A 184 -7.11 7.02 7.00
C ILE A 184 -6.50 5.93 6.10
N ALA A 185 -6.91 4.68 6.23
CA ALA A 185 -6.45 3.61 5.36
C ALA A 185 -6.76 3.91 3.88
N ARG A 186 -7.98 4.36 3.58
CA ARG A 186 -8.38 4.80 2.24
C ARG A 186 -7.53 5.96 1.72
N LEU A 187 -7.31 6.98 2.56
CA LEU A 187 -6.47 8.12 2.21
C LEU A 187 -5.04 7.67 1.84
N ARG A 188 -4.45 6.76 2.62
CA ARG A 188 -3.12 6.22 2.33
C ARG A 188 -3.06 5.49 0.99
N PHE A 189 -4.07 4.70 0.65
CA PHE A 189 -4.15 4.05 -0.66
C PHE A 189 -4.26 5.07 -1.81
N TRP A 190 -5.07 6.12 -1.64
CA TRP A 190 -5.20 7.18 -2.64
C TRP A 190 -3.89 7.93 -2.82
N LEU A 191 -3.19 8.25 -1.73
CA LEU A 191 -1.88 8.89 -1.80
C LEU A 191 -0.85 8.00 -2.52
N ALA A 192 -0.86 6.68 -2.25
CA ALA A 192 0.03 5.74 -2.92
C ALA A 192 -0.21 5.62 -4.44
N LEU A 193 -1.43 5.92 -4.90
CA LEU A 193 -1.74 5.99 -6.34
C LEU A 193 -1.29 7.32 -6.96
N ILE A 194 -1.63 8.45 -6.32
CA ILE A 194 -1.41 9.79 -6.88
C ILE A 194 0.06 10.04 -7.20
N ILE A 195 0.98 9.52 -6.40
CA ILE A 195 2.42 9.76 -6.58
C ILE A 195 2.95 9.22 -7.92
N ASP A 196 2.38 8.10 -8.41
CA ASP A 196 2.82 7.49 -9.68
C ASP A 196 1.95 7.92 -10.88
N GLU A 197 0.87 8.66 -10.66
CA GLU A 197 0.01 9.13 -11.75
C GLU A 197 0.65 10.33 -12.46
N LYS A 198 0.84 10.22 -13.76
CA LYS A 198 1.37 11.30 -14.60
C LYS A 198 0.33 12.36 -14.94
N GLU A 199 -0.93 11.95 -15.01
CA GLU A 199 -2.07 12.81 -15.29
C GLU A 199 -3.15 12.62 -14.23
N PRO A 200 -3.92 13.66 -13.90
CA PRO A 200 -5.01 13.53 -12.94
C PRO A 200 -6.04 12.48 -13.39
N MET A 201 -6.19 11.41 -12.64
CA MET A 201 -7.18 10.37 -12.88
C MET A 201 -8.16 10.24 -11.70
N PRO A 202 -9.41 9.82 -11.95
CA PRO A 202 -10.35 9.55 -10.87
C PRO A 202 -9.82 8.46 -9.94
N LEU A 203 -9.85 8.73 -8.63
CA LEU A 203 -9.49 7.75 -7.61
C LEU A 203 -10.51 6.61 -7.56
N PRO A 204 -10.08 5.37 -7.29
CA PRO A 204 -10.99 4.24 -7.17
C PRO A 204 -11.92 4.42 -5.97
N ASN A 205 -13.18 3.99 -6.12
CA ASN A 205 -14.09 3.88 -4.98
C ASN A 205 -13.69 2.67 -4.13
N LEU A 206 -13.43 2.90 -2.85
CA LEU A 206 -13.01 1.89 -1.88
C LEU A 206 -14.11 1.53 -0.86
N ASP A 207 -15.34 2.05 -0.98
CA ASP A 207 -16.41 1.90 0.02
C ASP A 207 -16.82 0.45 0.32
N PHE A 208 -16.58 -0.48 -0.59
CA PHE A 208 -16.89 -1.91 -0.40
C PHE A 208 -15.62 -2.77 -0.34
N LYS A 209 -14.48 -2.15 -0.19
CA LYS A 209 -13.17 -2.81 -0.12
C LYS A 209 -12.53 -2.64 1.25
N ILE A 210 -12.70 -1.47 1.80
CA ILE A 210 -12.13 -1.04 3.06
C ILE A 210 -13.16 -0.23 3.82
#